data_8639f9c03d454a97047154c151e40d10
#
_entry.id   8639f9c03d454a97047154c151e40d10
#
_cell.length_a   1.000
_cell.length_b   1.000
_cell.length_c   1.000
_cell.angle_alpha   90.00
_cell.angle_beta   90.00
_cell.angle_gamma   90.00
#
_symmetry.space_group_name_H-M   'P 1'
#
loop_
_entity.id
_entity.type
_entity.pdbx_description
1 polymer ?
#
loop_
_entity_poly.entity_id
_entity_poly.type
_entity_poly.pdbx_seq_one_letter_code
_entity_poly.pdbx_strand_id
1 'polypeptide(L)'
;GADFVVISILPGTFDEMESDVHAPEAYGIYQSVGDTVGAGGFMRAMRTIPMYVTIAEAIRDYSPNAWVINYTNPMTLCVRTLYHVFPKIKAFGCCHEVFGTQTLLTHILDEELGLKDVARQDIKVNVKGINHFTWFDKATYKGMDLFPIYRKFAEEHYESGYEYGDTNWMNSSFACANRVK
;
A
#
# COMPACT_ATOMS: atom_id res chain seq x y z
N GLY A 1 0.23 -10.48 -29.84
CA GLY A 1 -0.09 -9.76 -28.63
C GLY A 1 -0.01 -10.67 -27.42
N ALA A 2 0.07 -10.08 -26.24
CA ALA A 2 0.04 -10.80 -24.97
C ALA A 2 -1.39 -10.84 -24.43
N ASP A 3 -1.71 -11.85 -23.62
CA ASP A 3 -2.98 -11.92 -22.88
C ASP A 3 -2.90 -11.19 -21.54
N PHE A 4 -1.69 -11.13 -20.94
CA PHE A 4 -1.40 -10.44 -19.69
C PHE A 4 -0.13 -9.60 -19.83
N VAL A 5 -0.17 -8.41 -19.25
CA VAL A 5 0.98 -7.52 -19.08
C VAL A 5 1.12 -7.21 -17.58
N VAL A 6 2.26 -7.53 -17.00
CA VAL A 6 2.56 -7.22 -15.59
C VAL A 6 3.57 -6.07 -15.55
N ILE A 7 3.25 -5.00 -14.84
CA ILE A 7 4.10 -3.83 -14.69
C ILE A 7 4.61 -3.78 -13.26
N SER A 8 5.94 -3.93 -13.11
CA SER A 8 6.64 -3.81 -11.83
C SER A 8 7.99 -3.15 -12.09
N ILE A 9 8.05 -1.83 -11.99
CA ILE A 9 9.24 -1.02 -12.24
C ILE A 9 9.49 -0.07 -11.08
N LEU A 10 10.73 0.38 -10.93
CA LEU A 10 11.12 1.45 -10.03
C LEU A 10 11.65 2.63 -10.87
N PRO A 11 10.84 3.66 -11.11
CA PRO A 11 11.30 4.87 -11.80
C PRO A 11 12.27 5.67 -10.92
N GLY A 12 13.52 5.79 -11.38
CA GLY A 12 14.66 6.30 -10.60
C GLY A 12 15.40 5.17 -9.87
N THR A 13 16.25 5.53 -8.93
CA THR A 13 17.00 4.61 -8.08
C THR A 13 16.48 4.67 -6.65
N PHE A 14 17.10 3.90 -5.76
CA PHE A 14 16.81 3.98 -4.32
C PHE A 14 17.27 5.31 -3.72
N ASP A 15 18.29 5.96 -4.28
CA ASP A 15 18.78 7.27 -3.82
C ASP A 15 17.74 8.37 -4.05
N GLU A 16 17.09 8.39 -5.23
CA GLU A 16 15.97 9.30 -5.47
C GLU A 16 14.78 8.99 -4.56
N MET A 17 14.53 7.71 -4.28
CA MET A 17 13.46 7.31 -3.36
C MET A 17 13.75 7.75 -1.93
N GLU A 18 14.99 7.60 -1.45
CA GLU A 18 15.44 8.10 -0.15
C GLU A 18 15.22 9.62 -0.06
N SER A 19 15.63 10.36 -1.08
CA SER A 19 15.41 11.81 -1.17
C SER A 19 13.92 12.17 -1.14
N ASP A 20 13.06 11.46 -1.87
CA ASP A 20 11.61 11.71 -1.88
C ASP A 20 10.99 11.55 -0.49
N VAL A 21 11.47 10.58 0.30
CA VAL A 21 10.97 10.29 1.64
C VAL A 21 11.50 11.29 2.67
N HIS A 22 12.79 11.60 2.64
CA HIS A 22 13.48 12.31 3.72
C HIS A 22 13.67 13.81 3.47
N ALA A 23 13.71 14.29 2.23
CA ALA A 23 13.84 15.73 1.97
C ALA A 23 12.74 16.59 2.61
N PRO A 24 11.47 16.16 2.70
CA PRO A 24 10.43 16.93 3.37
C PRO A 24 10.59 17.06 4.90
N GLU A 25 11.43 16.22 5.52
CA GLU A 25 11.68 16.27 6.98
C GLU A 25 12.34 17.58 7.41
N ALA A 26 13.14 18.20 6.51
CA ALA A 26 13.71 19.52 6.75
C ALA A 26 12.64 20.62 6.97
N TYR A 27 11.41 20.35 6.57
CA TYR A 27 10.25 21.23 6.72
C TYR A 27 9.24 20.71 7.74
N GLY A 28 9.64 19.73 8.57
CA GLY A 28 8.78 19.12 9.58
C GLY A 28 7.71 18.18 9.01
N ILE A 29 7.85 17.74 7.77
CA ILE A 29 6.92 16.82 7.12
C ILE A 29 7.53 15.42 7.13
N TYR A 30 7.04 14.59 8.03
CA TYR A 30 7.44 13.19 8.16
C TYR A 30 6.43 12.30 7.46
N GLN A 31 6.93 11.37 6.67
CA GLN A 31 6.11 10.39 5.94
C GLN A 31 6.79 9.03 5.99
N SER A 32 6.01 7.97 5.89
CA SER A 32 6.55 6.62 5.76
C SER A 32 7.14 6.43 4.34
N VAL A 33 6.63 5.50 3.57
CA VAL A 33 7.10 5.32 2.19
C VAL A 33 6.69 6.47 1.27
N GLY A 34 5.53 7.10 1.50
CA GLY A 34 5.06 8.29 0.77
C GLY A 34 4.85 8.09 -0.73
N ASP A 35 4.53 6.87 -1.16
CA ASP A 35 4.50 6.53 -2.58
C ASP A 35 3.38 7.19 -3.36
N THR A 36 2.21 7.37 -2.77
CA THR A 36 1.01 7.82 -3.52
C THR A 36 0.58 9.22 -3.12
N VAL A 37 0.85 9.65 -1.90
CA VAL A 37 0.43 10.93 -1.35
C VAL A 37 1.59 11.73 -0.79
N GLY A 38 1.37 13.03 -0.57
CA GLY A 38 2.37 13.93 -0.01
C GLY A 38 3.45 14.36 -1.01
N ALA A 39 4.49 15.01 -0.50
CA ALA A 39 5.56 15.57 -1.32
C ALA A 39 6.34 14.47 -2.07
N GLY A 40 6.70 13.40 -1.39
CA GLY A 40 7.41 12.27 -1.99
C GLY A 40 6.60 11.59 -3.07
N GLY A 41 5.32 11.35 -2.85
CA GLY A 41 4.41 10.77 -3.84
C GLY A 41 4.30 11.64 -5.10
N PHE A 42 4.25 12.96 -4.94
CA PHE A 42 4.22 13.90 -6.05
C PHE A 42 5.52 13.83 -6.88
N MET A 43 6.68 13.90 -6.24
CA MET A 43 7.98 13.85 -6.92
C MET A 43 8.18 12.52 -7.66
N ARG A 44 7.82 11.42 -7.01
CA ARG A 44 7.87 10.09 -7.63
C ARG A 44 6.93 9.97 -8.82
N ALA A 45 5.73 10.55 -8.74
CA ALA A 45 4.77 10.58 -9.84
C ALA A 45 5.32 11.31 -11.07
N MET A 46 6.03 12.43 -10.88
CA MET A 46 6.63 13.18 -11.97
C MET A 46 7.63 12.36 -12.80
N ARG A 47 8.34 11.41 -12.17
CA ARG A 47 9.23 10.48 -12.88
C ARG A 47 8.47 9.31 -13.50
N THR A 48 7.42 8.84 -12.82
CA THR A 48 6.70 7.62 -13.18
C THR A 48 5.72 7.84 -14.32
N ILE A 49 4.98 8.94 -14.32
CA ILE A 49 3.93 9.23 -15.30
C ILE A 49 4.43 9.19 -16.75
N PRO A 50 5.54 9.83 -17.13
CA PRO A 50 6.03 9.77 -18.51
C PRO A 50 6.35 8.36 -19.00
N MET A 51 6.90 7.51 -18.11
CA MET A 51 7.18 6.11 -18.43
C MET A 51 5.87 5.33 -18.65
N TYR A 52 4.85 5.59 -17.84
CA TYR A 52 3.54 4.97 -17.97
C TYR A 52 2.77 5.40 -19.21
N VAL A 53 2.97 6.63 -19.69
CA VAL A 53 2.45 7.07 -20.99
C VAL A 53 3.00 6.19 -22.09
N THR A 54 4.33 6.02 -22.14
CA THR A 54 5.00 5.18 -23.15
C THR A 54 4.54 3.71 -23.07
N ILE A 55 4.41 3.17 -21.86
CA ILE A 55 3.92 1.79 -21.64
C ILE A 55 2.47 1.65 -22.12
N ALA A 56 1.61 2.60 -21.78
CA ALA A 56 0.19 2.57 -22.17
C ALA A 56 0.01 2.64 -23.70
N GLU A 57 0.81 3.47 -24.37
CA GLU A 57 0.85 3.55 -25.83
C GLU A 57 1.29 2.23 -26.45
N ALA A 58 2.35 1.62 -25.93
CA ALA A 58 2.81 0.32 -26.39
C ALA A 58 1.75 -0.79 -26.18
N ILE A 59 1.05 -0.78 -25.04
CA ILE A 59 -0.05 -1.73 -24.79
C ILE A 59 -1.19 -1.51 -25.79
N ARG A 60 -1.58 -0.26 -26.02
CA ARG A 60 -2.61 0.09 -27.00
C ARG A 60 -2.28 -0.44 -28.38
N ASP A 61 -1.03 -0.27 -28.80
CA ASP A 61 -0.62 -0.55 -30.17
C ASP A 61 -0.32 -2.04 -30.41
N TYR A 62 0.20 -2.76 -29.41
CA TYR A 62 0.67 -4.14 -29.58
C TYR A 62 -0.17 -5.20 -28.85
N SER A 63 -0.89 -4.85 -27.78
CA SER A 63 -1.66 -5.80 -26.98
C SER A 63 -2.93 -5.18 -26.39
N PRO A 64 -3.82 -4.60 -27.23
CA PRO A 64 -4.96 -3.78 -26.75
C PRO A 64 -6.01 -4.58 -25.98
N ASN A 65 -5.99 -5.90 -26.05
CA ASN A 65 -6.93 -6.77 -25.35
C ASN A 65 -6.38 -7.38 -24.06
N ALA A 66 -5.09 -7.15 -23.76
CA ALA A 66 -4.42 -7.71 -22.59
C ALA A 66 -5.04 -7.21 -21.28
N TRP A 67 -5.04 -8.05 -20.25
CA TRP A 67 -5.19 -7.63 -18.88
C TRP A 67 -3.87 -7.06 -18.36
N VAL A 68 -3.92 -5.87 -17.79
CA VAL A 68 -2.74 -5.18 -17.26
C VAL A 68 -2.79 -5.17 -15.74
N ILE A 69 -1.77 -5.78 -15.13
CA ILE A 69 -1.64 -5.90 -13.67
C ILE A 69 -0.49 -4.99 -13.24
N ASN A 70 -0.82 -3.97 -12.46
CA ASN A 70 0.17 -3.00 -12.00
C ASN A 70 0.57 -3.24 -10.54
N TYR A 71 1.87 -3.36 -10.29
CA TYR A 71 2.49 -3.39 -8.94
C TYR A 71 3.32 -2.15 -8.64
N THR A 72 3.56 -1.30 -9.63
CA THR A 72 4.37 -0.09 -9.46
C THR A 72 3.63 0.98 -8.68
N ASN A 73 4.34 1.67 -7.82
CA ASN A 73 3.90 2.87 -7.12
C ASN A 73 4.45 4.16 -7.78
N PRO A 74 3.70 5.25 -7.69
CA PRO A 74 2.39 5.47 -7.02
C PRO A 74 1.24 4.76 -7.75
N MET A 75 0.69 3.70 -7.15
CA MET A 75 -0.23 2.79 -7.85
C MET A 75 -1.45 3.51 -8.45
N THR A 76 -2.11 4.35 -7.66
CA THR A 76 -3.31 5.07 -8.12
C THR A 76 -2.99 5.96 -9.33
N LEU A 77 -1.86 6.67 -9.32
CA LEU A 77 -1.44 7.52 -10.43
C LEU A 77 -1.02 6.71 -11.66
N CYS A 78 -0.34 5.59 -11.44
CA CYS A 78 0.03 4.66 -12.50
C CYS A 78 -1.21 4.14 -13.24
N VAL A 79 -2.16 3.57 -12.52
CA VAL A 79 -3.40 3.03 -13.09
C VAL A 79 -4.22 4.13 -13.76
N ARG A 80 -4.33 5.32 -13.13
CA ARG A 80 -5.01 6.46 -13.73
C ARG A 80 -4.35 6.91 -15.04
N THR A 81 -3.02 6.91 -15.11
CA THR A 81 -2.28 7.24 -16.34
C THR A 81 -2.57 6.25 -17.45
N LEU A 82 -2.59 4.95 -17.14
CA LEU A 82 -2.95 3.91 -18.12
C LEU A 82 -4.33 4.19 -18.74
N TYR A 83 -5.35 4.47 -17.92
CA TYR A 83 -6.69 4.79 -18.40
C TYR A 83 -6.78 6.15 -19.11
N HIS A 84 -5.96 7.13 -18.72
CA HIS A 84 -5.92 8.43 -19.37
C HIS A 84 -5.43 8.33 -20.82
N VAL A 85 -4.37 7.53 -21.06
CA VAL A 85 -3.76 7.34 -22.36
C VAL A 85 -4.55 6.35 -23.23
N PHE A 86 -5.04 5.29 -22.61
CA PHE A 86 -5.82 4.26 -23.29
C PHE A 86 -7.11 3.93 -22.51
N PRO A 87 -8.21 4.69 -22.71
CA PRO A 87 -9.45 4.53 -21.93
C PRO A 87 -10.11 3.16 -21.98
N LYS A 88 -9.79 2.33 -22.97
CA LYS A 88 -10.32 0.97 -23.13
C LYS A 88 -9.42 -0.10 -22.49
N ILE A 89 -8.33 0.28 -21.87
CA ILE A 89 -7.40 -0.65 -21.23
C ILE A 89 -8.12 -1.44 -20.13
N LYS A 90 -7.76 -2.70 -19.96
CA LYS A 90 -8.24 -3.55 -18.86
C LYS A 90 -7.16 -3.60 -17.78
N ALA A 91 -7.04 -2.53 -16.99
CA ALA A 91 -5.97 -2.39 -16.01
C ALA A 91 -6.49 -2.33 -14.57
N PHE A 92 -5.73 -2.91 -13.65
CA PHE A 92 -5.92 -2.77 -12.22
C PHE A 92 -4.59 -2.81 -11.47
N GLY A 93 -4.58 -2.25 -10.26
CA GLY A 93 -3.42 -2.28 -9.37
C GLY A 93 -3.59 -3.33 -8.27
N CYS A 94 -2.49 -3.96 -7.90
CA CYS A 94 -2.42 -4.91 -6.80
C CYS A 94 -1.46 -4.42 -5.72
N CYS A 95 -1.91 -4.46 -4.47
CA CYS A 95 -1.10 -4.19 -3.29
C CYS A 95 -1.45 -5.16 -2.18
N HIS A 96 -0.50 -5.40 -1.29
CA HIS A 96 -0.68 -6.22 -0.10
C HIS A 96 -0.89 -5.40 1.19
N GLU A 97 -1.04 -4.08 1.09
CA GLU A 97 -1.26 -3.18 2.23
C GLU A 97 -2.41 -3.64 3.14
N VAL A 98 -3.57 -3.93 2.54
CA VAL A 98 -4.75 -4.43 3.27
C VAL A 98 -4.46 -5.78 3.91
N PHE A 99 -3.71 -6.63 3.22
CA PHE A 99 -3.33 -7.96 3.74
C PHE A 99 -2.40 -7.85 4.95
N GLY A 100 -1.46 -6.91 4.92
CA GLY A 100 -0.59 -6.62 6.06
C GLY A 100 -1.39 -6.20 7.28
N THR A 101 -2.36 -5.29 7.12
CA THR A 101 -3.24 -4.87 8.20
C THR A 101 -4.10 -6.02 8.74
N GLN A 102 -4.64 -6.87 7.87
CA GLN A 102 -5.37 -8.07 8.31
C GLN A 102 -4.47 -9.03 9.09
N THR A 103 -3.21 -9.22 8.66
CA THR A 103 -2.22 -10.04 9.39
C THR A 103 -1.91 -9.45 10.77
N LEU A 104 -1.69 -8.14 10.85
CA LEU A 104 -1.53 -7.48 12.15
C LEU A 104 -2.72 -7.76 13.08
N LEU A 105 -3.94 -7.64 12.58
CA LEU A 105 -5.14 -7.93 13.37
C LEU A 105 -5.20 -9.39 13.86
N THR A 106 -4.66 -10.35 13.12
CA THR A 106 -4.56 -11.74 13.62
C THR A 106 -3.58 -11.89 14.78
N HIS A 107 -2.45 -11.18 14.73
CA HIS A 107 -1.49 -11.15 15.84
C HIS A 107 -2.06 -10.47 17.08
N ILE A 108 -2.80 -9.38 16.91
CA ILE A 108 -3.49 -8.71 18.01
C ILE A 108 -4.53 -9.64 18.67
N LEU A 109 -5.25 -10.42 17.88
CA LEU A 109 -6.20 -11.40 18.41
C LEU A 109 -5.51 -12.52 19.21
N ASP A 110 -4.34 -12.97 18.79
CA ASP A 110 -3.55 -13.93 19.57
C ASP A 110 -3.06 -13.29 20.87
N GLU A 111 -2.47 -12.13 20.83
CA GLU A 111 -1.88 -11.46 21.98
C GLU A 111 -2.93 -11.03 23.01
N GLU A 112 -4.01 -10.41 22.58
CA GLU A 112 -5.04 -9.86 23.45
C GLU A 112 -6.08 -10.89 23.94
N LEU A 113 -6.36 -11.90 23.13
CA LEU A 113 -7.43 -12.87 23.41
C LEU A 113 -6.96 -14.32 23.39
N GLY A 114 -5.69 -14.62 23.09
CA GLY A 114 -5.17 -15.97 22.96
C GLY A 114 -5.78 -16.76 21.79
N LEU A 115 -6.34 -16.08 20.79
CA LEU A 115 -6.93 -16.70 19.62
C LEU A 115 -5.86 -17.03 18.59
N LYS A 116 -5.30 -18.23 18.69
CA LYS A 116 -4.26 -18.74 17.80
C LYS A 116 -4.84 -19.21 16.46
N ASP A 117 -3.95 -19.25 15.45
CA ASP A 117 -4.24 -19.81 14.12
C ASP A 117 -5.41 -19.13 13.39
N VAL A 118 -5.70 -17.87 13.70
CA VAL A 118 -6.69 -17.10 12.96
C VAL A 118 -6.15 -16.81 11.57
N ALA A 119 -6.82 -17.30 10.54
CA ALA A 119 -6.41 -17.01 9.17
C ALA A 119 -6.73 -15.55 8.81
N ARG A 120 -5.80 -14.90 8.13
CA ARG A 120 -5.98 -13.52 7.64
C ARG A 120 -7.31 -13.31 6.90
N GLN A 121 -7.72 -14.30 6.10
CA GLN A 121 -8.94 -14.27 5.32
C GLN A 121 -10.22 -14.26 6.16
N ASP A 122 -10.14 -14.63 7.43
CA ASP A 122 -11.27 -14.61 8.36
C ASP A 122 -11.51 -13.20 8.93
N ILE A 123 -10.50 -12.33 8.86
CA ILE A 123 -10.65 -10.92 9.20
C ILE A 123 -11.37 -10.20 8.07
N LYS A 124 -12.59 -9.74 8.33
CA LYS A 124 -13.38 -8.99 7.36
C LYS A 124 -13.19 -7.50 7.61
N VAL A 125 -12.77 -6.79 6.59
CA VAL A 125 -12.51 -5.35 6.66
C VAL A 125 -13.33 -4.61 5.61
N ASN A 126 -13.66 -3.35 5.90
CA ASN A 126 -14.16 -2.40 4.93
C ASN A 126 -13.11 -1.30 4.76
N VAL A 127 -12.65 -1.11 3.53
CA VAL A 127 -11.52 -0.24 3.19
C VAL A 127 -12.00 0.89 2.31
N LYS A 128 -11.60 2.11 2.63
CA LYS A 128 -11.86 3.33 1.87
C LYS A 128 -10.56 4.06 1.57
N GLY A 129 -10.62 4.99 0.60
CA GLY A 129 -9.45 5.78 0.22
C GLY A 129 -8.77 5.26 -1.04
N ILE A 130 -7.50 5.59 -1.19
CA ILE A 130 -6.65 5.19 -2.30
C ILE A 130 -5.45 4.40 -1.79
N ASN A 131 -4.75 3.69 -2.67
CA ASN A 131 -3.55 2.92 -2.29
C ASN A 131 -2.55 3.76 -1.50
N HIS A 132 -2.03 3.20 -0.42
CA HIS A 132 -1.13 3.81 0.56
C HIS A 132 -1.68 5.06 1.27
N PHE A 133 -2.97 5.30 1.13
CA PHE A 133 -3.73 6.28 1.91
C PHE A 133 -5.14 5.74 2.15
N THR A 134 -5.21 4.66 2.93
CA THR A 134 -6.42 3.90 3.19
C THR A 134 -6.94 4.11 4.60
N TRP A 135 -8.24 3.97 4.72
CA TRP A 135 -8.98 4.07 5.98
C TRP A 135 -9.81 2.82 6.17
N PHE A 136 -9.72 2.24 7.34
CA PHE A 136 -10.56 1.12 7.73
C PHE A 136 -11.69 1.65 8.62
N ASP A 137 -12.93 1.55 8.18
CA ASP A 137 -14.09 1.93 8.99
C ASP A 137 -14.82 0.74 9.60
N LYS A 138 -14.39 -0.47 9.25
CA LYS A 138 -14.88 -1.72 9.84
C LYS A 138 -13.79 -2.79 9.78
N ALA A 139 -13.59 -3.45 10.91
CA ALA A 139 -12.77 -4.67 10.99
C ALA A 139 -13.47 -5.65 11.92
N THR A 140 -13.73 -6.89 11.48
CA THR A 140 -14.45 -7.89 12.27
C THR A 140 -13.85 -9.28 12.13
N TYR A 141 -13.93 -10.07 13.19
CA TYR A 141 -13.66 -11.50 13.21
C TYR A 141 -14.87 -12.26 13.77
N LYS A 142 -15.48 -13.14 12.99
CA LYS A 142 -16.70 -13.88 13.37
C LYS A 142 -17.80 -13.00 13.96
N GLY A 143 -17.95 -11.78 13.43
CA GLY A 143 -18.93 -10.79 13.88
C GLY A 143 -18.49 -9.91 15.05
N MET A 144 -17.39 -10.22 15.71
CA MET A 144 -16.80 -9.37 16.77
C MET A 144 -16.13 -8.15 16.14
N ASP A 145 -16.41 -6.96 16.68
CA ASP A 145 -15.72 -5.72 16.30
C ASP A 145 -14.30 -5.72 16.84
N LEU A 146 -13.31 -5.45 15.98
CA LEU A 146 -11.90 -5.46 16.35
C LEU A 146 -11.38 -4.08 16.76
N PHE A 147 -12.10 -3.00 16.51
CA PHE A 147 -11.61 -1.66 16.85
C PHE A 147 -11.36 -1.43 18.34
N PRO A 148 -12.20 -1.88 19.26
CA PRO A 148 -11.91 -1.74 20.69
C PRO A 148 -10.62 -2.45 21.10
N ILE A 149 -10.38 -3.65 20.55
CA ILE A 149 -9.19 -4.46 20.84
C ILE A 149 -7.96 -3.80 20.22
N TYR A 150 -8.05 -3.37 18.96
CA TYR A 150 -6.98 -2.65 18.28
C TYR A 150 -6.60 -1.35 19.00
N ARG A 151 -7.59 -0.59 19.51
CA ARG A 151 -7.32 0.64 20.24
C ARG A 151 -6.54 0.38 21.53
N LYS A 152 -6.98 -0.61 22.33
CA LYS A 152 -6.25 -1.02 23.53
C LYS A 152 -4.81 -1.40 23.20
N PHE A 153 -4.60 -2.27 22.23
CA PHE A 153 -3.30 -2.69 21.75
C PHE A 153 -2.43 -1.49 21.30
N ALA A 154 -2.98 -0.57 20.52
CA ALA A 154 -2.26 0.60 20.04
C ALA A 154 -1.86 1.55 21.19
N GLU A 155 -2.69 1.70 22.21
CA GLU A 155 -2.39 2.49 23.40
C GLU A 155 -1.26 1.84 24.22
N GLU A 156 -1.28 0.53 24.39
CA GLU A 156 -0.25 -0.21 25.13
C GLU A 156 1.12 -0.18 24.42
N HIS A 157 1.14 -0.19 23.10
CA HIS A 157 2.36 -0.18 22.28
C HIS A 157 2.73 1.20 21.72
N TYR A 158 2.07 2.26 22.17
CA TYR A 158 2.25 3.60 21.59
C TYR A 158 3.70 4.12 21.69
N GLU A 159 4.38 3.88 22.79
CA GLU A 159 5.76 4.33 23.01
C GLU A 159 6.80 3.32 22.51
N SER A 160 6.54 2.02 22.71
CA SER A 160 7.49 0.96 22.38
C SER A 160 7.48 0.58 20.90
N GLY A 161 6.36 0.74 20.22
CA GLY A 161 6.11 0.10 18.94
C GLY A 161 5.83 -1.39 19.10
N TYR A 162 5.60 -2.06 17.99
CA TYR A 162 5.32 -3.49 17.95
C TYR A 162 5.93 -4.13 16.71
N GLU A 163 6.65 -5.23 16.92
CA GLU A 163 7.20 -6.04 15.84
C GLU A 163 6.55 -7.42 15.87
N TYR A 164 6.12 -7.94 14.73
CA TYR A 164 5.49 -9.23 14.60
C TYR A 164 5.96 -9.99 13.36
N GLY A 165 6.22 -11.27 13.56
CA GLY A 165 6.52 -12.23 12.51
C GLY A 165 7.83 -11.97 11.75
N ASP A 166 8.14 -12.87 10.83
CA ASP A 166 9.31 -12.79 9.94
C ASP A 166 8.98 -11.94 8.69
N THR A 167 8.53 -10.72 8.94
CA THR A 167 8.13 -9.76 7.91
C THR A 167 9.13 -8.63 7.82
N ASN A 168 10.41 -8.95 7.68
CA ASN A 168 11.51 -7.98 7.64
C ASN A 168 11.30 -6.83 6.65
N TRP A 169 10.60 -7.08 5.57
CA TRP A 169 10.23 -6.08 4.57
C TRP A 169 8.96 -5.28 4.94
N MET A 170 8.10 -5.78 5.83
CA MET A 170 6.89 -5.09 6.31
C MET A 170 7.14 -4.33 7.61
N ASN A 171 8.07 -4.76 8.44
CA ASN A 171 8.34 -4.16 9.75
C ASN A 171 8.68 -2.68 9.69
N SER A 172 9.38 -2.24 8.66
CA SER A 172 9.67 -0.82 8.46
C SER A 172 8.44 0.01 8.11
N SER A 173 7.43 -0.61 7.51
CA SER A 173 6.19 0.06 7.07
C SER A 173 5.10 0.07 8.14
N PHE A 174 5.17 -0.85 9.09
CA PHE A 174 4.14 -1.12 10.07
C PHE A 174 4.65 -1.09 11.51
N ALA A 175 5.69 -0.36 11.79
CA ALA A 175 6.00 0.02 13.16
C ALA A 175 4.82 0.87 13.69
N CYS A 176 3.82 0.17 14.13
CA CYS A 176 2.43 0.52 14.08
C CYS A 176 2.07 1.69 14.97
N ALA A 177 2.52 1.71 16.17
CA ALA A 177 2.11 2.71 17.13
C ALA A 177 3.06 3.92 17.16
N ASN A 178 4.34 3.72 16.89
CA ASN A 178 5.34 4.79 17.00
C ASN A 178 5.29 5.82 15.87
N ARG A 179 4.55 5.57 14.81
CA ARG A 179 4.49 6.47 13.64
C ARG A 179 3.21 7.30 13.58
N VAL A 180 2.37 7.20 14.58
CA VAL A 180 1.16 8.01 14.74
C VAL A 180 1.43 9.22 15.66
N LYS A 181 2.69 9.55 15.91
CA LYS A 181 3.06 10.78 16.64
C LYS A 181 2.86 12.00 15.79
#